data_ff1995e3a506836b6da906ab8f3f38c6
#
_entry.id   ff1995e3a506836b6da906ab8f3f38c6
#
_cell.length_a   1.000
_cell.length_b   1.000
_cell.length_c   1.000
_cell.angle_alpha   90.00
_cell.angle_beta   90.00
_cell.angle_gamma   90.00
#
_symmetry.space_group_name_H-M   'P 1'
#
loop_
_entity.id
_entity.type
_entity.pdbx_description
1 polymer ?
#
loop_
_entity_poly.entity_id
_entity_poly.type
_entity_poly.pdbx_seq_one_letter_code
_entity_poly.pdbx_strand_id
1 'polypeptide(L)'
;MAIKVAINGFGRIGRNVFRAMFESGQQSHFEVIAINDLGDAATNAHLLQYDTAHGRFGEAVTVEDDCFVVGDKRVKVLAERDPASLPWGELGVDVVMECTGFFTSKEKASAHLSAGASKVIISAPGGKDVDATIVYGVNHHVLKSTDTVISNASCTTNCLAPLVKPLNDSLGVCSGLMTTIHAYTNDQVLTDVYHSDLRRARSATQSMLPTQTGPAAAVGRVLPELNGKLDGFSVRVPTINVSLVDLTFEAARETTLEEVHQILRVASEGDLKGILQYNELPLVSIDFNHNPASSIYDASMTRVVNGTLVKVCSWYDNEWGFSNRMLDTCLALVNAN
;
A
#
# COMPACT_ATOMS: atom_id res chain seq x y z
N MET A 1 -18.96 7.05 -16.26
CA MET A 1 -18.06 6.27 -17.15
C MET A 1 -17.00 5.64 -16.27
N ALA A 2 -16.49 4.47 -16.65
CA ALA A 2 -15.37 3.86 -15.94
C ALA A 2 -14.10 4.71 -16.13
N ILE A 3 -13.24 4.75 -15.11
CA ILE A 3 -11.95 5.45 -15.15
C ILE A 3 -10.99 4.59 -15.98
N LYS A 4 -10.43 5.16 -17.03
CA LYS A 4 -9.44 4.50 -17.88
C LYS A 4 -8.06 4.53 -17.21
N VAL A 5 -7.57 3.36 -16.81
CA VAL A 5 -6.36 3.21 -16.04
C VAL A 5 -5.28 2.54 -16.87
N ALA A 6 -4.05 3.02 -16.76
CA ALA A 6 -2.85 2.29 -17.14
C ALA A 6 -2.03 1.94 -15.90
N ILE A 7 -1.36 0.78 -15.92
CA ILE A 7 -0.47 0.34 -14.83
C ILE A 7 0.96 0.31 -15.37
N ASN A 8 1.81 1.17 -14.84
CA ASN A 8 3.24 1.17 -15.16
C ASN A 8 4.02 0.37 -14.11
N GLY A 9 4.61 -0.74 -14.50
CA GLY A 9 5.19 -1.76 -13.63
C GLY A 9 4.17 -2.83 -13.22
N PHE A 10 4.23 -3.98 -13.87
CA PHE A 10 3.31 -5.11 -13.61
C PHE A 10 3.97 -6.16 -12.69
N GLY A 11 4.69 -5.66 -11.67
CA GLY A 11 5.27 -6.45 -10.59
C GLY A 11 4.22 -6.88 -9.56
N ARG A 12 4.64 -7.12 -8.31
CA ARG A 12 3.73 -7.55 -7.23
C ARG A 12 2.52 -6.63 -7.09
N ILE A 13 2.77 -5.33 -6.89
CA ILE A 13 1.69 -4.35 -6.64
C ILE A 13 0.82 -4.14 -7.88
N GLY A 14 1.42 -3.95 -9.07
CA GLY A 14 0.65 -3.75 -10.29
C GLY A 14 -0.31 -4.91 -10.58
N ARG A 15 0.14 -6.17 -10.41
CA ARG A 15 -0.73 -7.34 -10.58
C ARG A 15 -1.82 -7.44 -9.51
N ASN A 16 -1.49 -7.13 -8.25
CA ASN A 16 -2.47 -7.16 -7.18
C ASN A 16 -3.51 -6.04 -7.30
N VAL A 17 -3.12 -4.85 -7.77
CA VAL A 17 -4.07 -3.78 -8.13
C VAL A 17 -5.02 -4.25 -9.22
N PHE A 18 -4.50 -4.89 -10.28
CA PHE A 18 -5.32 -5.45 -11.34
C PHE A 18 -6.30 -6.50 -10.80
N ARG A 19 -5.81 -7.48 -10.02
CA ARG A 19 -6.67 -8.49 -9.38
C ARG A 19 -7.73 -7.88 -8.47
N ALA A 20 -7.35 -6.90 -7.67
CA ALA A 20 -8.26 -6.25 -6.73
C ALA A 20 -9.47 -5.60 -7.44
N MET A 21 -9.30 -5.06 -8.66
CA MET A 21 -10.42 -4.53 -9.44
C MET A 21 -11.49 -5.59 -9.69
N PHE A 22 -11.10 -6.83 -9.95
CA PHE A 22 -12.01 -7.94 -10.20
C PHE A 22 -12.55 -8.55 -8.90
N GLU A 23 -11.68 -8.84 -7.97
CA GLU A 23 -12.01 -9.59 -6.75
C GLU A 23 -12.76 -8.75 -5.70
N SER A 24 -12.59 -7.42 -5.70
CA SER A 24 -13.36 -6.51 -4.83
C SER A 24 -14.67 -5.98 -5.45
N GLY A 25 -15.03 -6.46 -6.65
CA GLY A 25 -16.26 -6.04 -7.34
C GLY A 25 -16.21 -4.60 -7.88
N GLN A 26 -15.02 -4.02 -8.06
CA GLN A 26 -14.86 -2.63 -8.53
C GLN A 26 -14.70 -2.52 -10.05
N GLN A 27 -14.90 -3.58 -10.80
CA GLN A 27 -14.78 -3.62 -12.28
C GLN A 27 -15.63 -2.58 -13.01
N SER A 28 -16.75 -2.17 -12.44
CA SER A 28 -17.61 -1.14 -13.02
C SER A 28 -17.03 0.27 -12.91
N HIS A 29 -16.10 0.48 -12.02
CA HIS A 29 -15.45 1.77 -11.79
C HIS A 29 -14.18 1.96 -12.62
N PHE A 30 -13.54 0.88 -13.04
CA PHE A 30 -12.25 0.90 -13.71
C PHE A 30 -12.24 0.12 -15.02
N GLU A 31 -11.50 0.67 -15.98
CA GLU A 31 -11.15 0.01 -17.22
C GLU A 31 -9.64 0.06 -17.39
N VAL A 32 -8.97 -1.10 -17.27
CA VAL A 32 -7.52 -1.18 -17.52
C VAL A 32 -7.28 -1.24 -19.02
N ILE A 33 -6.75 -0.17 -19.57
CA ILE A 33 -6.48 -0.02 -21.02
C ILE A 33 -5.17 -0.70 -21.41
N ALA A 34 -4.14 -0.50 -20.57
CA ALA A 34 -2.81 -1.03 -20.83
C ALA A 34 -2.04 -1.28 -19.55
N ILE A 35 -1.10 -2.20 -19.63
CA ILE A 35 0.02 -2.31 -18.70
C ILE A 35 1.32 -2.02 -19.44
N ASN A 36 2.31 -1.50 -18.73
CA ASN A 36 3.67 -1.38 -19.20
C ASN A 36 4.61 -2.14 -18.27
N ASP A 37 5.29 -3.13 -18.80
CA ASP A 37 6.29 -3.94 -18.09
C ASP A 37 7.33 -4.48 -19.08
N LEU A 38 8.55 -4.70 -18.63
CA LEU A 38 9.62 -5.16 -19.53
C LEU A 38 9.52 -6.65 -19.90
N GLY A 39 8.63 -7.39 -19.26
CA GLY A 39 8.26 -8.75 -19.62
C GLY A 39 7.28 -8.79 -20.80
N ASP A 40 7.28 -9.91 -21.53
CA ASP A 40 6.32 -10.14 -22.61
C ASP A 40 4.89 -10.42 -22.10
N ALA A 41 3.91 -10.39 -23.01
CA ALA A 41 2.51 -10.61 -22.68
C ALA A 41 2.24 -11.99 -22.06
N ALA A 42 2.93 -13.03 -22.54
CA ALA A 42 2.76 -14.40 -22.06
C ALA A 42 3.26 -14.55 -20.61
N THR A 43 4.42 -14.00 -20.31
CA THR A 43 4.98 -13.99 -18.95
C THR A 43 4.09 -13.19 -17.98
N ASN A 44 3.63 -12.02 -18.40
CA ASN A 44 2.75 -11.18 -17.57
C ASN A 44 1.39 -11.85 -17.33
N ALA A 45 0.79 -12.47 -18.36
CA ALA A 45 -0.45 -13.24 -18.22
C ALA A 45 -0.29 -14.43 -17.27
N HIS A 46 0.81 -15.18 -17.39
CA HIS A 46 1.09 -16.32 -16.51
C HIS A 46 1.23 -15.87 -15.05
N LEU A 47 2.00 -14.81 -14.78
CA LEU A 47 2.19 -14.28 -13.43
C LEU A 47 0.93 -13.58 -12.86
N LEU A 48 0.03 -13.10 -13.71
CA LEU A 48 -1.29 -12.63 -13.29
C LEU A 48 -2.18 -13.82 -12.89
N GLN A 49 -2.16 -14.92 -13.66
CA GLN A 49 -2.99 -16.10 -13.42
C GLN A 49 -2.57 -16.87 -12.16
N TYR A 50 -1.25 -16.98 -11.92
CA TYR A 50 -0.69 -17.80 -10.85
C TYR A 50 0.20 -16.97 -9.93
N ASP A 51 -0.12 -16.99 -8.64
CA ASP A 51 0.62 -16.24 -7.63
C ASP A 51 0.87 -17.10 -6.40
N THR A 52 2.11 -17.12 -5.91
CA THR A 52 2.50 -17.95 -4.78
C THR A 52 1.85 -17.50 -3.46
N ALA A 53 1.70 -16.17 -3.27
CA ALA A 53 1.12 -15.61 -2.06
C ALA A 53 -0.41 -15.55 -2.11
N HIS A 54 -0.97 -15.15 -3.27
CA HIS A 54 -2.41 -14.90 -3.42
C HIS A 54 -3.17 -16.01 -4.18
N GLY A 55 -2.46 -17.07 -4.59
CA GLY A 55 -3.09 -18.20 -5.28
C GLY A 55 -3.48 -17.90 -6.73
N ARG A 56 -4.32 -18.76 -7.27
CA ARG A 56 -4.78 -18.64 -8.66
C ARG A 56 -5.80 -17.51 -8.77
N PHE A 57 -5.64 -16.65 -9.78
CA PHE A 57 -6.63 -15.63 -10.12
C PHE A 57 -7.95 -16.27 -10.57
N GLY A 58 -9.07 -15.74 -10.11
CA GLY A 58 -10.40 -16.30 -10.38
C GLY A 58 -10.84 -16.24 -11.83
N GLU A 59 -10.31 -15.26 -12.58
CA GLU A 59 -10.61 -15.09 -14.00
C GLU A 59 -9.58 -15.84 -14.86
N ALA A 60 -10.01 -16.32 -16.03
CA ALA A 60 -9.11 -16.89 -17.03
C ALA A 60 -8.32 -15.77 -17.73
N VAL A 61 -7.02 -15.94 -17.84
CA VAL A 61 -6.14 -15.02 -18.57
C VAL A 61 -5.60 -15.72 -19.81
N THR A 62 -5.90 -15.17 -20.98
CA THR A 62 -5.39 -15.65 -22.28
C THR A 62 -4.55 -14.58 -22.94
N VAL A 63 -3.75 -14.95 -23.93
CA VAL A 63 -2.89 -14.01 -24.68
C VAL A 63 -3.33 -13.98 -26.12
N GLU A 64 -3.49 -12.78 -26.66
CA GLU A 64 -3.80 -12.51 -28.06
C GLU A 64 -2.87 -11.39 -28.55
N ASP A 65 -1.95 -11.74 -29.44
CA ASP A 65 -0.93 -10.82 -29.95
C ASP A 65 -0.09 -10.17 -28.81
N ASP A 66 -0.10 -8.84 -28.74
CA ASP A 66 0.55 -8.00 -27.71
C ASP A 66 -0.38 -7.66 -26.53
N CYS A 67 -1.49 -8.38 -26.37
CA CYS A 67 -2.48 -8.16 -25.33
C CYS A 67 -2.67 -9.42 -24.48
N PHE A 68 -3.10 -9.27 -23.26
CA PHE A 68 -3.82 -10.33 -22.57
C PHE A 68 -5.30 -10.02 -22.44
N VAL A 69 -6.10 -11.06 -22.35
CA VAL A 69 -7.56 -10.98 -22.26
C VAL A 69 -8.01 -11.60 -20.96
N VAL A 70 -8.85 -10.88 -20.21
CA VAL A 70 -9.46 -11.31 -18.96
C VAL A 70 -10.97 -11.13 -19.07
N GLY A 71 -11.71 -12.23 -19.15
CA GLY A 71 -13.13 -12.19 -19.47
C GLY A 71 -13.35 -11.57 -20.86
N ASP A 72 -14.08 -10.47 -20.92
CA ASP A 72 -14.32 -9.66 -22.13
C ASP A 72 -13.34 -8.48 -22.29
N LYS A 73 -12.41 -8.30 -21.35
CA LYS A 73 -11.48 -7.17 -21.30
C LYS A 73 -10.17 -7.50 -21.99
N ARG A 74 -9.80 -6.67 -22.96
CA ARG A 74 -8.53 -6.73 -23.68
C ARG A 74 -7.59 -5.66 -23.14
N VAL A 75 -6.43 -6.06 -22.64
CA VAL A 75 -5.43 -5.18 -22.01
C VAL A 75 -4.16 -5.20 -22.84
N LYS A 76 -3.75 -4.04 -23.34
CA LYS A 76 -2.54 -3.91 -24.12
C LYS A 76 -1.30 -4.05 -23.24
N VAL A 77 -0.31 -4.82 -23.70
CA VAL A 77 0.98 -4.97 -23.01
C VAL A 77 2.03 -4.16 -23.74
N LEU A 78 2.63 -3.21 -23.05
CA LEU A 78 3.69 -2.34 -23.53
C LEU A 78 5.01 -2.72 -22.82
N ALA A 79 6.16 -2.44 -23.46
CA ALA A 79 7.48 -2.75 -22.92
C ALA A 79 8.45 -1.56 -23.10
N GLU A 80 8.02 -0.38 -22.64
CA GLU A 80 8.76 0.87 -22.77
C GLU A 80 9.45 1.26 -21.46
N ARG A 81 10.72 1.63 -21.52
CA ARG A 81 11.50 2.06 -20.35
C ARG A 81 11.28 3.52 -19.98
N ASP A 82 11.10 4.37 -21.00
CA ASP A 82 10.89 5.81 -20.80
C ASP A 82 9.39 6.11 -20.71
N PRO A 83 8.86 6.50 -19.53
CA PRO A 83 7.46 6.82 -19.40
C PRO A 83 6.96 7.92 -20.33
N ALA A 84 7.83 8.83 -20.76
CA ALA A 84 7.47 9.91 -21.69
C ALA A 84 7.15 9.41 -23.12
N SER A 85 7.62 8.21 -23.47
CA SER A 85 7.38 7.58 -24.79
C SER A 85 6.14 6.68 -24.80
N LEU A 86 5.42 6.56 -23.68
CA LEU A 86 4.22 5.73 -23.58
C LEU A 86 3.01 6.43 -24.24
N PRO A 87 2.13 5.73 -24.96
CA PRO A 87 1.04 6.34 -25.74
C PRO A 87 -0.21 6.63 -24.91
N TRP A 88 -0.08 7.21 -23.72
CA TRP A 88 -1.22 7.40 -22.81
C TRP A 88 -2.30 8.31 -23.39
N GLY A 89 -1.89 9.39 -24.08
CA GLY A 89 -2.84 10.30 -24.75
C GLY A 89 -3.61 9.63 -25.87
N GLU A 90 -2.96 8.80 -26.71
CA GLU A 90 -3.59 8.07 -27.80
C GLU A 90 -4.57 7.01 -27.26
N LEU A 91 -4.23 6.38 -26.14
CA LEU A 91 -5.07 5.39 -25.48
C LEU A 91 -6.18 6.01 -24.61
N GLY A 92 -6.16 7.33 -24.41
CA GLY A 92 -7.11 8.06 -23.60
C GLY A 92 -7.08 7.69 -22.13
N VAL A 93 -5.88 7.49 -21.57
CA VAL A 93 -5.67 7.11 -20.16
C VAL A 93 -5.98 8.29 -19.25
N ASP A 94 -6.90 8.09 -18.30
CA ASP A 94 -7.23 9.08 -17.27
C ASP A 94 -6.19 9.07 -16.15
N VAL A 95 -5.86 7.89 -15.61
CA VAL A 95 -4.97 7.74 -14.46
C VAL A 95 -3.91 6.68 -14.74
N VAL A 96 -2.64 7.02 -14.48
CA VAL A 96 -1.55 6.04 -14.42
C VAL A 96 -1.32 5.63 -12.97
N MET A 97 -1.34 4.34 -12.70
CA MET A 97 -0.86 3.75 -11.45
C MET A 97 0.61 3.39 -11.62
N GLU A 98 1.49 4.20 -11.04
CA GLU A 98 2.94 4.05 -11.10
C GLU A 98 3.39 3.02 -10.06
N CYS A 99 3.65 1.80 -10.51
CA CYS A 99 3.96 0.63 -9.67
C CYS A 99 5.39 0.08 -9.86
N THR A 100 6.27 0.81 -10.56
CA THR A 100 7.66 0.38 -10.78
C THR A 100 8.55 0.58 -9.56
N GLY A 101 8.23 1.55 -8.71
CA GLY A 101 9.08 1.99 -7.61
C GLY A 101 10.26 2.90 -8.02
N PHE A 102 10.40 3.24 -9.33
CA PHE A 102 11.48 4.09 -9.83
C PHE A 102 11.10 5.57 -9.96
N PHE A 103 9.86 5.85 -10.32
CA PHE A 103 9.36 7.21 -10.60
C PHE A 103 8.57 7.72 -9.39
N THR A 104 9.25 7.90 -8.26
CA THR A 104 8.61 8.20 -6.96
C THR A 104 8.56 9.68 -6.60
N SER A 105 9.17 10.58 -7.38
CA SER A 105 9.02 12.04 -7.24
C SER A 105 8.03 12.59 -8.26
N LYS A 106 7.43 13.75 -7.98
CA LYS A 106 6.56 14.45 -8.94
C LYS A 106 7.32 14.74 -10.23
N GLU A 107 8.57 15.22 -10.12
CA GLU A 107 9.44 15.49 -11.26
C GLU A 107 9.52 14.27 -12.21
N LYS A 108 9.83 13.08 -11.69
CA LYS A 108 9.95 11.87 -12.48
C LYS A 108 8.61 11.33 -12.98
N ALA A 109 7.60 11.29 -12.11
CA ALA A 109 6.29 10.76 -12.45
C ALA A 109 5.53 11.65 -13.46
N SER A 110 5.87 12.94 -13.56
CA SER A 110 5.29 13.86 -14.55
C SER A 110 5.59 13.46 -16.00
N ALA A 111 6.54 12.57 -16.25
CA ALA A 111 6.74 11.96 -17.56
C ALA A 111 5.46 11.30 -18.09
N HIS A 112 4.65 10.70 -17.22
CA HIS A 112 3.35 10.14 -17.60
C HIS A 112 2.33 11.21 -18.00
N LEU A 113 2.36 12.38 -17.36
CA LEU A 113 1.52 13.53 -17.75
C LEU A 113 1.94 14.06 -19.12
N SER A 114 3.25 14.15 -19.38
CA SER A 114 3.79 14.53 -20.69
C SER A 114 3.42 13.54 -21.79
N ALA A 115 3.26 12.27 -21.45
CA ALA A 115 2.78 11.20 -22.33
C ALA A 115 1.26 11.23 -22.55
N GLY A 116 0.53 12.13 -21.89
CA GLY A 116 -0.90 12.37 -22.11
C GLY A 116 -1.85 11.82 -21.06
N ALA A 117 -1.37 11.25 -19.96
CA ALA A 117 -2.23 10.89 -18.83
C ALA A 117 -2.70 12.15 -18.07
N SER A 118 -3.90 12.12 -17.50
CA SER A 118 -4.42 13.26 -16.74
C SER A 118 -3.88 13.31 -15.30
N LYS A 119 -3.71 12.14 -14.67
CA LYS A 119 -3.29 12.02 -13.27
C LYS A 119 -2.36 10.81 -13.08
N VAL A 120 -1.55 10.85 -12.03
CA VAL A 120 -0.62 9.76 -11.64
C VAL A 120 -0.75 9.46 -10.15
N ILE A 121 -0.84 8.19 -9.79
CA ILE A 121 -0.79 7.71 -8.40
C ILE A 121 0.45 6.83 -8.24
N ILE A 122 1.36 7.26 -7.37
CA ILE A 122 2.58 6.53 -7.05
C ILE A 122 2.29 5.49 -5.96
N SER A 123 2.59 4.22 -6.23
CA SER A 123 2.40 3.10 -5.29
C SER A 123 3.56 2.93 -4.30
N ALA A 124 4.18 4.02 -3.91
CA ALA A 124 5.33 4.06 -3.01
C ALA A 124 5.36 5.40 -2.26
N PRO A 125 6.16 5.54 -1.19
CA PRO A 125 6.39 6.85 -0.58
C PRO A 125 6.87 7.86 -1.61
N GLY A 126 6.10 8.93 -1.80
CA GLY A 126 6.41 9.98 -2.74
C GLY A 126 7.51 10.91 -2.25
N GLY A 127 8.18 11.61 -3.20
CA GLY A 127 9.06 12.72 -2.91
C GLY A 127 8.34 13.83 -2.12
N LYS A 128 9.11 14.85 -1.72
CA LYS A 128 8.53 16.04 -1.05
C LYS A 128 7.74 16.95 -2.01
N ASP A 129 7.90 16.71 -3.29
CA ASP A 129 7.37 17.47 -4.42
C ASP A 129 6.01 16.97 -4.95
N VAL A 130 5.51 15.80 -4.48
CA VAL A 130 4.17 15.33 -4.87
C VAL A 130 3.08 16.24 -4.31
N ASP A 131 1.95 16.36 -5.03
CA ASP A 131 0.85 17.25 -4.65
C ASP A 131 0.24 16.84 -3.31
N ALA A 132 0.10 15.54 -3.07
CA ALA A 132 -0.36 15.01 -1.79
C ALA A 132 0.21 13.61 -1.52
N THR A 133 0.37 13.28 -0.23
CA THR A 133 0.59 11.91 0.24
C THR A 133 -0.67 11.46 0.97
N ILE A 134 -1.30 10.39 0.46
CA ILE A 134 -2.63 9.97 0.90
C ILE A 134 -2.56 8.61 1.59
N VAL A 135 -3.25 8.51 2.71
CA VAL A 135 -3.73 7.27 3.31
C VAL A 135 -5.25 7.33 3.32
N TYR A 136 -5.86 6.52 2.47
CA TYR A 136 -7.32 6.50 2.35
C TYR A 136 -7.99 6.11 3.67
N GLY A 137 -9.09 6.77 4.01
CA GLY A 137 -9.76 6.67 5.31
C GLY A 137 -9.22 7.66 6.35
N VAL A 138 -7.97 8.13 6.19
CA VAL A 138 -7.33 9.04 7.16
C VAL A 138 -7.32 10.48 6.66
N ASN A 139 -6.74 10.74 5.49
CA ASN A 139 -6.59 12.10 4.97
C ASN A 139 -7.01 12.29 3.49
N HIS A 140 -7.71 11.33 2.88
CA HIS A 140 -8.11 11.44 1.48
C HIS A 140 -8.98 12.67 1.15
N HIS A 141 -9.61 13.26 2.17
CA HIS A 141 -10.40 14.48 2.06
C HIS A 141 -9.57 15.75 1.73
N VAL A 142 -8.23 15.68 1.81
CA VAL A 142 -7.36 16.82 1.44
C VAL A 142 -7.12 16.90 -0.07
N LEU A 143 -7.50 15.87 -0.83
CA LEU A 143 -7.35 15.82 -2.29
C LEU A 143 -8.13 16.95 -2.96
N LYS A 144 -7.53 17.50 -4.01
CA LYS A 144 -8.09 18.58 -4.84
C LYS A 144 -8.17 18.15 -6.30
N SER A 145 -9.11 18.72 -7.04
CA SER A 145 -9.22 18.49 -8.49
C SER A 145 -7.93 18.87 -9.25
N THR A 146 -7.17 19.82 -8.72
CA THR A 146 -5.90 20.28 -9.29
C THR A 146 -4.71 19.36 -9.03
N ASP A 147 -4.83 18.37 -8.12
CA ASP A 147 -3.76 17.42 -7.84
C ASP A 147 -3.58 16.47 -9.03
N THR A 148 -2.36 16.38 -9.54
CA THR A 148 -2.01 15.61 -10.73
C THR A 148 -1.08 14.43 -10.44
N VAL A 149 -0.19 14.57 -9.46
CA VAL A 149 0.75 13.51 -9.05
C VAL A 149 0.67 13.34 -7.54
N ILE A 150 0.10 12.25 -7.10
CA ILE A 150 -0.03 11.93 -5.67
C ILE A 150 0.68 10.63 -5.32
N SER A 151 0.95 10.45 -4.04
CA SER A 151 1.49 9.20 -3.48
C SER A 151 0.46 8.51 -2.59
N ASN A 152 0.30 7.20 -2.74
CA ASN A 152 -0.49 6.36 -1.83
C ASN A 152 0.31 5.95 -0.56
N ALA A 153 1.38 6.67 -0.22
CA ALA A 153 2.29 6.36 0.88
C ALA A 153 2.92 4.94 0.77
N SER A 154 3.25 4.31 1.89
CA SER A 154 3.71 2.92 1.95
C SER A 154 2.64 2.01 2.56
N CYS A 155 2.78 0.70 2.37
CA CYS A 155 1.92 -0.30 3.03
C CYS A 155 1.97 -0.18 4.56
N THR A 156 3.15 0.06 5.13
CA THR A 156 3.32 0.26 6.57
C THR A 156 2.64 1.55 7.06
N THR A 157 2.74 2.66 6.30
CA THR A 157 2.04 3.91 6.64
C THR A 157 0.53 3.73 6.56
N ASN A 158 0.04 2.97 5.57
CA ASN A 158 -1.37 2.63 5.45
C ASN A 158 -1.88 1.77 6.62
N CYS A 159 -1.03 0.95 7.25
CA CYS A 159 -1.36 0.23 8.47
C CYS A 159 -1.31 1.14 9.71
N LEU A 160 -0.23 1.91 9.86
CA LEU A 160 0.04 2.68 11.07
C LEU A 160 -0.90 3.87 11.24
N ALA A 161 -1.22 4.62 10.17
CA ALA A 161 -2.02 5.84 10.28
C ALA A 161 -3.45 5.59 10.77
N PRO A 162 -4.24 4.63 10.23
CA PRO A 162 -5.57 4.34 10.75
C PRO A 162 -5.55 3.71 12.15
N LEU A 163 -4.45 3.07 12.57
CA LEU A 163 -4.28 2.57 13.93
C LEU A 163 -4.05 3.72 14.92
N VAL A 164 -3.12 4.64 14.59
CA VAL A 164 -2.68 5.69 15.52
C VAL A 164 -3.64 6.88 15.57
N LYS A 165 -4.37 7.18 14.49
CA LYS A 165 -5.28 8.33 14.42
C LYS A 165 -6.33 8.31 15.54
N PRO A 166 -7.17 7.27 15.72
CA PRO A 166 -8.17 7.25 16.78
C PRO A 166 -7.56 7.27 18.20
N LEU A 167 -6.38 6.67 18.36
CA LEU A 167 -5.63 6.72 19.62
C LEU A 167 -5.13 8.13 19.93
N ASN A 168 -4.59 8.83 18.92
CA ASN A 168 -4.16 10.22 19.09
C ASN A 168 -5.33 11.16 19.35
N ASP A 169 -6.44 10.99 18.64
CA ASP A 169 -7.64 11.82 18.81
C ASP A 169 -8.25 11.67 20.20
N SER A 170 -8.15 10.48 20.81
CA SER A 170 -8.78 10.17 22.10
C SER A 170 -7.84 10.33 23.30
N LEU A 171 -6.58 9.90 23.16
CA LEU A 171 -5.62 9.82 24.27
C LEU A 171 -4.50 10.86 24.16
N GLY A 172 -4.27 11.40 22.95
CA GLY A 172 -3.07 12.16 22.62
C GLY A 172 -1.83 11.26 22.57
N VAL A 173 -1.01 11.38 21.52
CA VAL A 173 0.28 10.72 21.42
C VAL A 173 1.38 11.76 21.67
N CYS A 174 2.13 11.57 22.77
CA CYS A 174 3.27 12.43 23.10
C CYS A 174 4.50 12.05 22.28
N SER A 175 4.86 10.79 22.31
CA SER A 175 5.97 10.19 21.56
C SER A 175 5.75 8.69 21.41
N GLY A 176 6.41 8.06 20.43
CA GLY A 176 6.30 6.62 20.27
C GLY A 176 7.35 6.04 19.35
N LEU A 177 7.60 4.74 19.53
CA LEU A 177 8.51 3.94 18.71
C LEU A 177 7.73 2.81 18.05
N MET A 178 7.97 2.63 16.75
CA MET A 178 7.35 1.59 15.95
C MET A 178 8.40 0.64 15.39
N THR A 179 8.14 -0.65 15.53
CA THR A 179 8.86 -1.68 14.77
C THR A 179 7.87 -2.36 13.84
N THR A 180 8.19 -2.41 12.55
CA THR A 180 7.43 -3.31 11.67
C THR A 180 8.20 -4.61 11.45
N ILE A 181 7.57 -5.73 11.81
CA ILE A 181 8.01 -7.07 11.47
C ILE A 181 7.43 -7.33 10.09
N HIS A 182 8.27 -7.23 9.05
CA HIS A 182 7.82 -7.11 7.68
C HIS A 182 8.20 -8.32 6.84
N ALA A 183 7.27 -8.84 6.05
CA ALA A 183 7.57 -9.84 5.04
C ALA A 183 8.68 -9.34 4.10
N TYR A 184 9.50 -10.25 3.55
CA TYR A 184 10.50 -9.86 2.57
C TYR A 184 9.83 -9.36 1.26
N THR A 185 10.53 -8.50 0.54
CA THR A 185 10.08 -7.96 -0.73
C THR A 185 11.18 -8.10 -1.79
N ASN A 186 10.88 -7.81 -3.06
CA ASN A 186 11.81 -8.01 -4.17
C ASN A 186 13.05 -7.09 -4.16
N ASP A 187 13.14 -6.14 -3.22
CA ASP A 187 14.36 -5.37 -2.97
C ASP A 187 15.41 -6.13 -2.13
N GLN A 188 15.08 -7.35 -1.71
CA GLN A 188 15.94 -8.27 -0.98
C GLN A 188 16.32 -9.45 -1.86
N VAL A 189 17.43 -10.08 -1.53
CA VAL A 189 18.03 -11.15 -2.32
C VAL A 189 17.75 -12.54 -1.75
N LEU A 190 17.66 -13.56 -2.62
CA LEU A 190 17.43 -14.95 -2.17
C LEU A 190 18.66 -15.52 -1.44
N THR A 191 19.85 -15.28 -1.98
CA THR A 191 21.14 -15.69 -1.40
C THR A 191 22.09 -14.50 -1.39
N ASP A 192 23.15 -14.57 -0.60
CA ASP A 192 24.13 -13.49 -0.43
C ASP A 192 24.68 -13.03 -1.78
N VAL A 193 24.51 -11.75 -2.11
CA VAL A 193 24.98 -11.13 -3.34
C VAL A 193 25.23 -9.64 -3.12
N TYR A 194 25.97 -9.00 -4.01
CA TYR A 194 26.22 -7.56 -3.92
C TYR A 194 24.93 -6.73 -3.80
N HIS A 195 24.91 -5.86 -2.78
CA HIS A 195 23.88 -4.87 -2.58
C HIS A 195 24.51 -3.67 -1.82
N SER A 196 24.04 -2.45 -2.10
CA SER A 196 24.56 -1.23 -1.46
C SER A 196 24.31 -1.19 0.05
N ASP A 197 23.21 -1.77 0.53
CA ASP A 197 22.95 -2.03 1.95
C ASP A 197 23.47 -3.44 2.29
N LEU A 198 24.49 -3.52 3.16
CA LEU A 198 25.13 -4.78 3.53
C LEU A 198 24.20 -5.77 4.25
N ARG A 199 23.16 -5.30 4.91
CA ARG A 199 22.16 -6.17 5.52
C ARG A 199 21.24 -6.77 4.45
N ARG A 200 20.81 -5.96 3.47
CA ARG A 200 20.00 -6.43 2.32
C ARG A 200 20.78 -7.29 1.32
N ALA A 201 22.11 -7.29 1.41
CA ALA A 201 22.99 -8.20 0.68
C ALA A 201 22.89 -9.67 1.13
N ARG A 202 22.21 -9.93 2.25
CA ARG A 202 22.10 -11.26 2.86
C ARG A 202 20.75 -11.92 2.51
N SER A 203 20.75 -13.25 2.57
CA SER A 203 19.60 -14.09 2.23
C SER A 203 18.33 -13.70 3.00
N ALA A 204 17.29 -13.29 2.27
CA ALA A 204 15.99 -12.94 2.82
C ALA A 204 15.23 -14.14 3.39
N THR A 205 15.50 -15.34 2.88
CA THR A 205 14.76 -16.56 3.24
C THR A 205 15.32 -17.28 4.46
N GLN A 206 16.51 -16.87 4.94
CA GLN A 206 17.22 -17.52 6.06
C GLN A 206 17.59 -16.57 7.20
N SER A 207 17.35 -15.26 7.03
CA SER A 207 17.83 -14.25 7.99
C SER A 207 16.75 -13.24 8.31
N MET A 208 16.73 -12.77 9.57
CA MET A 208 16.01 -11.55 9.93
C MET A 208 16.93 -10.34 9.63
N LEU A 209 16.41 -9.35 8.92
CA LEU A 209 17.17 -8.19 8.44
C LEU A 209 16.63 -6.89 9.05
N PRO A 210 17.30 -6.34 10.08
CA PRO A 210 16.99 -4.98 10.54
C PRO A 210 17.36 -3.97 9.44
N THR A 211 16.44 -3.08 9.11
CA THR A 211 16.66 -2.05 8.10
C THR A 211 15.94 -0.77 8.49
N GLN A 212 16.43 0.35 8.01
CA GLN A 212 15.74 1.62 8.20
C GLN A 212 14.41 1.60 7.45
N THR A 213 13.42 2.30 8.01
CA THR A 213 12.13 2.51 7.37
C THR A 213 11.67 3.94 7.62
N GLY A 214 11.10 4.56 6.59
CA GLY A 214 10.55 5.91 6.70
C GLY A 214 9.09 6.03 7.15
N PRO A 215 8.26 4.96 7.22
CA PRO A 215 6.83 5.06 7.49
C PRO A 215 6.45 5.70 8.82
N ALA A 216 7.21 5.47 9.90
CA ALA A 216 6.94 6.09 11.20
C ALA A 216 7.04 7.63 11.11
N ALA A 217 8.16 8.13 10.55
CA ALA A 217 8.33 9.55 10.32
C ALA A 217 7.37 10.09 9.21
N ALA A 218 7.01 9.24 8.24
CA ALA A 218 6.11 9.60 7.16
C ALA A 218 4.65 9.77 7.62
N VAL A 219 4.24 9.22 8.77
CA VAL A 219 2.92 9.46 9.36
C VAL A 219 2.68 10.96 9.59
N GLY A 220 3.70 11.72 9.95
CA GLY A 220 3.59 13.18 10.08
C GLY A 220 3.23 13.94 8.79
N ARG A 221 3.35 13.33 7.60
CA ARG A 221 2.85 13.92 6.34
C ARG A 221 1.35 13.71 6.15
N VAL A 222 0.81 12.68 6.79
CA VAL A 222 -0.60 12.27 6.70
C VAL A 222 -1.40 12.80 7.89
N LEU A 223 -0.78 12.82 9.06
CA LEU A 223 -1.27 13.34 10.33
C LEU A 223 -0.27 14.38 10.85
N PRO A 224 -0.38 15.66 10.45
CA PRO A 224 0.60 16.70 10.79
C PRO A 224 0.84 16.88 12.29
N GLU A 225 -0.15 16.62 13.11
CA GLU A 225 -0.09 16.67 14.58
C GLU A 225 0.85 15.64 15.20
N LEU A 226 1.20 14.58 14.44
CA LEU A 226 2.16 13.55 14.84
C LEU A 226 3.57 13.78 14.26
N ASN A 227 3.80 14.90 13.59
CA ASN A 227 5.10 15.18 13.01
C ASN A 227 6.19 15.26 14.09
N GLY A 228 7.25 14.44 13.95
CA GLY A 228 8.35 14.35 14.89
C GLY A 228 8.06 13.59 16.18
N LYS A 229 6.85 13.06 16.38
CA LYS A 229 6.48 12.29 17.58
C LYS A 229 6.71 10.78 17.44
N LEU A 230 6.77 10.26 16.23
CA LEU A 230 6.95 8.84 15.95
C LEU A 230 8.24 8.60 15.17
N ASP A 231 8.99 7.57 15.58
CA ASP A 231 10.14 7.03 14.85
C ASP A 231 10.14 5.50 14.90
N GLY A 232 11.00 4.85 14.14
CA GLY A 232 11.06 3.40 14.15
C GLY A 232 11.92 2.78 13.06
N PHE A 233 11.90 1.46 13.00
CA PHE A 233 12.64 0.69 12.01
C PHE A 233 11.85 -0.55 11.58
N SER A 234 12.36 -1.24 10.55
CA SER A 234 11.80 -2.48 10.03
C SER A 234 12.73 -3.66 10.34
N VAL A 235 12.13 -4.79 10.68
CA VAL A 235 12.80 -6.09 10.67
C VAL A 235 12.17 -6.93 9.57
N ARG A 236 12.91 -7.21 8.51
CA ARG A 236 12.45 -8.15 7.47
C ARG A 236 12.62 -9.56 7.98
N VAL A 237 11.61 -10.38 7.77
CA VAL A 237 11.57 -11.78 8.25
C VAL A 237 11.33 -12.75 7.09
N PRO A 238 11.73 -14.03 7.22
CA PRO A 238 11.53 -15.06 6.19
C PRO A 238 10.05 -15.48 6.03
N THR A 239 9.19 -14.53 5.69
CA THR A 239 7.75 -14.69 5.47
C THR A 239 7.41 -14.04 4.14
N ILE A 240 6.63 -14.73 3.31
CA ILE A 240 6.35 -14.28 1.93
C ILE A 240 5.43 -13.07 1.86
N ASN A 241 4.44 -13.01 2.75
CA ASN A 241 3.43 -11.95 2.79
C ASN A 241 2.85 -11.82 4.20
N VAL A 242 2.17 -10.73 4.48
CA VAL A 242 1.63 -10.28 5.76
C VAL A 242 2.71 -9.84 6.75
N SER A 243 2.55 -8.64 7.20
CA SER A 243 3.46 -7.93 8.11
C SER A 243 2.72 -7.48 9.36
N LEU A 244 3.48 -7.11 10.39
CA LEU A 244 2.96 -6.66 11.68
C LEU A 244 3.59 -5.33 12.07
N VAL A 245 2.79 -4.34 12.40
CA VAL A 245 3.20 -3.12 13.11
C VAL A 245 3.11 -3.38 14.61
N ASP A 246 4.20 -3.10 15.32
CA ASP A 246 4.31 -3.06 16.78
C ASP A 246 4.59 -1.61 17.17
N LEU A 247 3.58 -0.92 17.72
CA LEU A 247 3.67 0.47 18.17
C LEU A 247 3.63 0.53 19.68
N THR A 248 4.64 1.17 20.29
CA THR A 248 4.64 1.55 21.70
C THR A 248 4.69 3.08 21.77
N PHE A 249 3.76 3.69 22.50
CA PHE A 249 3.68 5.14 22.63
C PHE A 249 3.31 5.59 24.04
N GLU A 250 3.69 6.82 24.36
CA GLU A 250 3.29 7.52 25.59
C GLU A 250 2.02 8.31 25.28
N ALA A 251 0.93 8.00 26.00
CA ALA A 251 -0.32 8.74 25.96
C ALA A 251 -0.23 10.03 26.79
N ALA A 252 -0.93 11.08 26.35
CA ALA A 252 -0.94 12.37 27.05
C ALA A 252 -1.79 12.35 28.34
N ARG A 253 -2.57 11.31 28.55
CA ARG A 253 -3.35 11.07 29.76
C ARG A 253 -3.38 9.58 30.12
N GLU A 254 -3.77 9.28 31.34
CA GLU A 254 -4.00 7.91 31.77
C GLU A 254 -5.13 7.25 30.95
N THR A 255 -4.96 5.97 30.68
CA THR A 255 -5.91 5.09 29.98
C THR A 255 -5.86 3.68 30.56
N THR A 256 -6.80 2.85 30.13
CA THR A 256 -6.87 1.43 30.48
C THR A 256 -6.84 0.56 29.22
N LEU A 257 -6.62 -0.73 29.41
CA LEU A 257 -6.68 -1.71 28.33
C LEU A 257 -8.06 -1.69 27.64
N GLU A 258 -9.12 -1.62 28.44
CA GLU A 258 -10.51 -1.63 27.97
C GLU A 258 -10.82 -0.37 27.16
N GLU A 259 -10.29 0.78 27.57
CA GLU A 259 -10.47 2.03 26.83
C GLU A 259 -9.76 2.00 25.47
N VAL A 260 -8.52 1.49 25.39
CA VAL A 260 -7.80 1.30 24.13
C VAL A 260 -8.58 0.38 23.18
N HIS A 261 -9.09 -0.75 23.69
CA HIS A 261 -9.94 -1.66 22.92
C HIS A 261 -11.19 -0.95 22.40
N GLN A 262 -11.88 -0.19 23.26
CA GLN A 262 -13.11 0.52 22.90
C GLN A 262 -12.86 1.58 21.82
N ILE A 263 -11.79 2.36 21.93
CA ILE A 263 -11.41 3.38 20.93
C ILE A 263 -11.25 2.73 19.55
N LEU A 264 -10.48 1.65 19.47
CA LEU A 264 -10.18 1.00 18.20
C LEU A 264 -11.38 0.20 17.65
N ARG A 265 -12.20 -0.38 18.52
CA ARG A 265 -13.45 -1.03 18.11
C ARG A 265 -14.42 -0.03 17.48
N VAL A 266 -14.67 1.10 18.17
CA VAL A 266 -15.56 2.15 17.66
C VAL A 266 -15.05 2.70 16.31
N ALA A 267 -13.74 2.93 16.18
CA ALA A 267 -13.16 3.39 14.92
C ALA A 267 -13.35 2.38 13.79
N SER A 268 -13.14 1.09 14.06
CA SER A 268 -13.27 0.01 13.07
C SER A 268 -14.71 -0.24 12.60
N GLU A 269 -15.68 0.02 13.44
CA GLU A 269 -17.12 -0.10 13.13
C GLU A 269 -17.70 1.19 12.52
N GLY A 270 -17.04 2.33 12.76
CA GLY A 270 -17.43 3.68 12.34
C GLY A 270 -16.64 4.19 11.14
N ASP A 271 -15.94 5.32 11.31
CA ASP A 271 -15.29 6.10 10.25
C ASP A 271 -14.18 5.34 9.49
N LEU A 272 -13.58 4.35 10.13
CA LEU A 272 -12.54 3.51 9.53
C LEU A 272 -13.04 2.12 9.12
N LYS A 273 -14.36 1.95 8.99
CA LYS A 273 -14.94 0.68 8.55
C LYS A 273 -14.38 0.26 7.17
N GLY A 274 -13.88 -0.98 7.09
CA GLY A 274 -13.23 -1.51 5.89
C GLY A 274 -11.75 -1.11 5.74
N ILE A 275 -11.26 -0.15 6.53
CA ILE A 275 -9.87 0.31 6.56
C ILE A 275 -9.15 -0.27 7.78
N LEU A 276 -9.73 -0.11 8.96
CA LEU A 276 -9.30 -0.71 10.22
C LEU A 276 -10.24 -1.88 10.57
N GLN A 277 -9.68 -3.04 10.87
CA GLN A 277 -10.41 -4.19 11.42
C GLN A 277 -9.99 -4.44 12.85
N TYR A 278 -10.87 -5.05 13.62
CA TYR A 278 -10.65 -5.42 15.02
C TYR A 278 -10.62 -6.94 15.14
N ASN A 279 -9.49 -7.52 15.62
CA ASN A 279 -9.31 -8.95 15.80
C ASN A 279 -9.13 -9.31 17.27
N GLU A 280 -9.87 -10.32 17.74
CA GLU A 280 -9.75 -10.91 19.09
C GLU A 280 -9.32 -12.39 19.04
N LEU A 281 -9.26 -12.96 17.84
CA LEU A 281 -8.91 -14.37 17.66
C LEU A 281 -7.39 -14.56 17.71
N PRO A 282 -6.89 -15.70 18.22
CA PRO A 282 -5.47 -16.01 18.30
C PRO A 282 -4.93 -16.45 16.93
N LEU A 283 -4.87 -15.51 15.99
CA LEU A 283 -4.47 -15.72 14.60
C LEU A 283 -2.98 -15.41 14.39
N VAL A 284 -2.45 -15.89 13.26
CA VAL A 284 -1.08 -15.66 12.82
C VAL A 284 -1.04 -15.06 11.41
N SER A 285 0.11 -14.66 10.93
CA SER A 285 0.27 -13.91 9.68
C SER A 285 -0.49 -14.49 8.48
N ILE A 286 -0.45 -15.81 8.29
CA ILE A 286 -1.09 -16.44 7.11
C ILE A 286 -2.62 -16.29 7.11
N ASP A 287 -3.24 -16.15 8.28
CA ASP A 287 -4.69 -16.00 8.42
C ASP A 287 -5.18 -14.62 7.91
N PHE A 288 -4.27 -13.66 7.80
CA PHE A 288 -4.54 -12.32 7.30
C PHE A 288 -4.12 -12.14 5.82
N ASN A 289 -3.61 -13.21 5.20
CA ASN A 289 -3.25 -13.18 3.78
C ASN A 289 -4.50 -12.91 2.94
N HIS A 290 -4.35 -12.01 1.96
CA HIS A 290 -5.45 -11.58 1.09
C HIS A 290 -6.58 -10.82 1.81
N ASN A 291 -6.31 -10.26 2.98
CA ASN A 291 -7.25 -9.38 3.68
C ASN A 291 -7.17 -7.97 3.10
N PRO A 292 -8.29 -7.36 2.66
CA PRO A 292 -8.29 -6.04 2.02
C PRO A 292 -8.14 -4.87 2.99
N ALA A 293 -8.21 -5.08 4.31
CA ALA A 293 -8.05 -3.99 5.27
C ALA A 293 -6.60 -3.46 5.27
N SER A 294 -6.45 -2.17 5.50
CA SER A 294 -5.15 -1.52 5.64
C SER A 294 -4.47 -1.89 6.95
N SER A 295 -5.26 -2.12 7.99
CA SER A 295 -4.81 -2.30 9.37
C SER A 295 -5.75 -3.24 10.09
N ILE A 296 -5.24 -4.30 10.72
CA ILE A 296 -6.03 -5.27 11.46
C ILE A 296 -5.48 -5.29 12.88
N TYR A 297 -6.10 -4.50 13.74
CA TYR A 297 -5.71 -4.39 15.15
C TYR A 297 -5.87 -5.72 15.88
N ASP A 298 -4.81 -6.15 16.56
CA ASP A 298 -4.79 -7.36 17.38
C ASP A 298 -4.99 -7.00 18.87
N ALA A 299 -6.22 -7.16 19.36
CA ALA A 299 -6.56 -6.81 20.71
C ALA A 299 -5.80 -7.65 21.76
N SER A 300 -5.46 -8.91 21.43
CA SER A 300 -4.78 -9.82 22.35
C SER A 300 -3.34 -9.35 22.70
N MET A 301 -2.73 -8.53 21.83
CA MET A 301 -1.36 -8.02 21.98
C MET A 301 -1.28 -6.66 22.67
N THR A 302 -2.41 -6.05 23.03
CA THR A 302 -2.43 -4.73 23.69
C THR A 302 -1.89 -4.80 25.12
N ARG A 303 -1.11 -3.80 25.52
CA ARG A 303 -0.61 -3.64 26.88
C ARG A 303 -0.68 -2.16 27.30
N VAL A 304 -1.02 -1.93 28.57
CA VAL A 304 -0.94 -0.62 29.20
C VAL A 304 -0.09 -0.75 30.47
N VAL A 305 0.95 0.06 30.57
CA VAL A 305 1.84 0.09 31.73
C VAL A 305 1.83 1.49 32.33
N ASN A 306 1.73 1.58 33.65
CA ASN A 306 1.67 2.85 34.40
C ASN A 306 0.59 3.83 33.90
N GLY A 307 -0.48 3.33 33.27
CA GLY A 307 -1.59 4.13 32.79
C GLY A 307 -1.33 4.93 31.51
N THR A 308 -0.08 5.20 31.13
CA THR A 308 0.25 6.06 29.98
C THR A 308 1.10 5.38 28.91
N LEU A 309 1.90 4.36 29.27
CA LEU A 309 2.70 3.63 28.27
C LEU A 309 1.83 2.55 27.60
N VAL A 310 1.46 2.78 26.36
CA VAL A 310 0.54 1.92 25.60
C VAL A 310 1.29 1.20 24.49
N LYS A 311 1.07 -0.12 24.39
CA LYS A 311 1.54 -0.95 23.28
C LYS A 311 0.35 -1.54 22.52
N VAL A 312 0.35 -1.40 21.20
CA VAL A 312 -0.63 -1.97 20.28
C VAL A 312 0.06 -2.64 19.09
N CYS A 313 -0.54 -3.72 18.58
CA CYS A 313 -0.09 -4.40 17.39
C CYS A 313 -1.18 -4.40 16.32
N SER A 314 -0.78 -4.32 15.06
CA SER A 314 -1.70 -4.41 13.94
C SER A 314 -1.10 -5.16 12.77
N TRP A 315 -1.80 -6.17 12.27
CA TRP A 315 -1.48 -6.93 11.08
C TRP A 315 -1.87 -6.19 9.81
N TYR A 316 -1.19 -6.47 8.72
CA TYR A 316 -1.57 -5.97 7.39
C TYR A 316 -1.01 -6.86 6.28
N ASP A 317 -1.85 -7.16 5.31
CA ASP A 317 -1.37 -7.71 4.06
C ASP A 317 -0.69 -6.58 3.29
N ASN A 318 0.64 -6.59 3.28
CA ASN A 318 1.45 -5.52 2.71
C ASN A 318 1.36 -5.40 1.18
N GLU A 319 0.78 -6.39 0.51
CA GLU A 319 0.48 -6.39 -0.92
C GLU A 319 -1.01 -6.13 -1.19
N TRP A 320 -1.89 -6.97 -0.64
CA TRP A 320 -3.32 -6.95 -0.97
C TRP A 320 -4.06 -5.75 -0.36
N GLY A 321 -3.90 -5.50 0.92
CA GLY A 321 -4.50 -4.34 1.58
C GLY A 321 -4.08 -3.03 0.92
N PHE A 322 -2.78 -2.89 0.62
CA PHE A 322 -2.23 -1.73 -0.08
C PHE A 322 -2.79 -1.59 -1.50
N SER A 323 -2.94 -2.68 -2.25
CA SER A 323 -3.48 -2.68 -3.61
C SER A 323 -4.95 -2.24 -3.66
N ASN A 324 -5.75 -2.66 -2.68
CA ASN A 324 -7.12 -2.16 -2.54
C ASN A 324 -7.15 -0.65 -2.27
N ARG A 325 -6.24 -0.13 -1.43
CA ARG A 325 -6.13 1.32 -1.19
C ARG A 325 -5.72 2.12 -2.42
N MET A 326 -4.96 1.55 -3.33
CA MET A 326 -4.67 2.19 -4.62
C MET A 326 -5.95 2.48 -5.41
N LEU A 327 -6.92 1.56 -5.39
CA LEU A 327 -8.21 1.73 -6.05
C LEU A 327 -9.06 2.80 -5.36
N ASP A 328 -9.18 2.73 -4.04
CA ASP A 328 -9.96 3.71 -3.28
C ASP A 328 -9.39 5.13 -3.42
N THR A 329 -8.06 5.26 -3.37
CA THR A 329 -7.37 6.54 -3.57
C THR A 329 -7.57 7.06 -4.99
N CYS A 330 -7.59 6.17 -5.99
CA CYS A 330 -7.87 6.55 -7.37
C CYS A 330 -9.30 7.11 -7.53
N LEU A 331 -10.29 6.45 -6.95
CA LEU A 331 -11.67 6.96 -6.93
C LEU A 331 -11.77 8.33 -6.23
N ALA A 332 -11.08 8.47 -5.09
CA ALA A 332 -11.07 9.74 -4.35
C ALA A 332 -10.41 10.87 -5.17
N LEU A 333 -9.28 10.59 -5.84
CA LEU A 333 -8.55 11.57 -6.64
C LEU A 333 -9.36 12.06 -7.86
N VAL A 334 -10.06 11.16 -8.53
CA VAL A 334 -10.87 11.52 -9.73
C VAL A 334 -12.12 12.28 -9.32
N ASN A 335 -12.68 12.01 -8.16
CA ASN A 335 -13.89 12.66 -7.63
C ASN A 335 -13.58 13.87 -6.73
N ALA A 336 -12.32 14.27 -6.59
CA ALA A 336 -11.94 15.45 -5.79
C ALA A 336 -12.47 16.74 -6.41
N ASN A 337 -12.93 17.68 -5.56
CA ASN A 337 -13.50 18.97 -5.93
C ASN A 337 -12.43 20.05 -6.07
#